data_fb255771b17edebc9d6a8081d8d55eac
#
_entry.id   fb255771b17edebc9d6a8081d8d55eac
#
_cell.length_a   1.000
_cell.length_b   1.000
_cell.length_c   1.000
_cell.angle_alpha   90.00
_cell.angle_beta   90.00
_cell.angle_gamma   90.00
#
_symmetry.space_group_name_H-M   'P 1'
#
loop_
_entity.id
_entity.type
_entity.pdbx_description
1 polymer ?
#
loop_
_entity_poly.entity_id
_entity_poly.type
_entity_poly.pdbx_seq_one_letter_code
_entity_poly.pdbx_strand_id
1 'polypeptide(L)'
;MAQMAHAQAEETRVEWEGALVQRARAGDRRAFERLYREQVGRVYGLCLRMTRDAQLAEDCTQDTFINAWRALAKFETRSSLATWLHRIAVNVSLAKRRRSTPVEPLPEEEDGVVAAEWALETPVEVQEIESAIDGLPDGARDALVLHALYGYSHGEAAHMLGIAEGTCKAQLHRARKLLRERLGVEVN
;
A
#
# COMPACT_ATOMS: atom_id res chain seq x y z
N MET A 1 11.70 21.61 21.25
CA MET A 1 10.29 21.94 21.52
C MET A 1 9.36 21.35 20.48
N ALA A 2 9.53 21.61 19.17
CA ALA A 2 8.63 21.03 18.12
C ALA A 2 8.64 19.50 18.05
N GLN A 3 9.81 18.85 18.19
CA GLN A 3 9.91 17.39 18.17
C GLN A 3 9.23 16.71 19.37
N MET A 4 9.30 17.28 20.55
CA MET A 4 8.59 16.75 21.73
C MET A 4 7.08 16.88 21.61
N ALA A 5 6.59 17.99 21.07
CA ALA A 5 5.16 18.19 20.81
C ALA A 5 4.63 17.22 19.75
N HIS A 6 5.44 16.92 18.72
CA HIS A 6 5.08 15.94 17.68
C HIS A 6 5.03 14.51 18.24
N ALA A 7 6.01 14.12 19.06
CA ALA A 7 6.02 12.81 19.70
C ALA A 7 4.83 12.61 20.65
N GLN A 8 4.48 13.62 21.47
CA GLN A 8 3.31 13.58 22.34
C GLN A 8 1.99 13.49 21.57
N ALA A 9 1.87 14.22 20.45
CA ALA A 9 0.67 14.15 19.61
C ALA A 9 0.50 12.76 18.97
N GLU A 10 1.62 12.12 18.58
CA GLU A 10 1.63 10.78 18.02
C GLU A 10 1.26 9.72 19.06
N GLU A 11 1.80 9.81 20.27
CA GLU A 11 1.49 8.93 21.39
C GLU A 11 0.02 9.01 21.77
N THR A 12 -0.52 10.23 21.90
CA THR A 12 -1.95 10.46 22.17
C THR A 12 -2.83 9.89 21.06
N ARG A 13 -2.41 9.98 19.80
CA ARG A 13 -3.13 9.42 18.65
C ARG A 13 -3.17 7.90 18.69
N VAL A 14 -2.06 7.26 19.03
CA VAL A 14 -1.95 5.80 19.14
C VAL A 14 -2.84 5.26 20.27
N GLU A 15 -2.84 5.91 21.44
CA GLU A 15 -3.70 5.55 22.55
C GLU A 15 -5.19 5.70 22.20
N TRP A 16 -5.55 6.80 21.56
CA TRP A 16 -6.91 7.06 21.11
C TRP A 16 -7.39 6.04 20.08
N GLU A 17 -6.56 5.71 19.08
CA GLU A 17 -6.86 4.67 18.07
C GLU A 17 -7.04 3.32 18.76
N GLY A 18 -6.16 2.97 19.69
CA GLY A 18 -6.26 1.73 20.48
C GLY A 18 -7.58 1.61 21.25
N ALA A 19 -8.02 2.69 21.90
CA ALA A 19 -9.30 2.72 22.61
C ALA A 19 -10.50 2.55 21.65
N LEU A 20 -10.48 3.19 20.48
CA LEU A 20 -11.51 3.02 19.45
C LEU A 20 -11.54 1.58 18.91
N VAL A 21 -10.38 0.98 18.66
CA VAL A 21 -10.27 -0.41 18.19
C VAL A 21 -10.91 -1.36 19.23
N GLN A 22 -10.61 -1.21 20.51
CA GLN A 22 -11.20 -2.06 21.56
C GLN A 22 -12.73 -1.92 21.62
N ARG A 23 -13.26 -0.71 21.55
CA ARG A 23 -14.71 -0.48 21.53
C ARG A 23 -15.36 -1.07 20.27
N ALA A 24 -14.74 -0.88 19.10
CA ALA A 24 -15.24 -1.41 17.84
C ALA A 24 -15.23 -2.95 17.83
N ARG A 25 -14.20 -3.60 18.44
CA ARG A 25 -14.14 -5.05 18.66
C ARG A 25 -15.28 -5.56 19.53
N ALA A 26 -15.72 -4.75 20.50
CA ALA A 26 -16.88 -5.06 21.34
C ALA A 26 -18.23 -4.77 20.65
N GLY A 27 -18.23 -4.40 19.36
CA GLY A 27 -19.44 -4.17 18.56
C GLY A 27 -19.92 -2.72 18.54
N ASP A 28 -19.15 -1.76 19.06
CA ASP A 28 -19.50 -0.34 19.00
C ASP A 28 -19.35 0.19 17.57
N ARG A 29 -20.49 0.32 16.87
CA ARG A 29 -20.55 0.83 15.49
C ARG A 29 -20.06 2.27 15.36
N ARG A 30 -20.26 3.11 16.39
CA ARG A 30 -19.79 4.52 16.35
C ARG A 30 -18.27 4.59 16.44
N ALA A 31 -17.65 3.69 17.23
CA ALA A 31 -16.19 3.58 17.28
C ALA A 31 -15.64 3.13 15.94
N PHE A 32 -16.25 2.16 15.27
CA PHE A 32 -15.83 1.72 13.93
C PHE A 32 -16.02 2.80 12.87
N GLU A 33 -17.12 3.54 12.91
CA GLU A 33 -17.36 4.66 12.00
C GLU A 33 -16.25 5.73 12.10
N ARG A 34 -15.74 6.00 13.30
CA ARG A 34 -14.61 6.91 13.50
C ARG A 34 -13.33 6.36 12.89
N LEU A 35 -13.02 5.07 13.12
CA LEU A 35 -11.87 4.40 12.49
C LEU A 35 -11.98 4.42 10.96
N TYR A 36 -13.17 4.19 10.43
CA TYR A 36 -13.46 4.29 9.00
C TYR A 36 -13.08 5.70 8.46
N ARG A 37 -13.60 6.75 9.07
CA ARG A 37 -13.36 8.14 8.64
C ARG A 37 -11.87 8.51 8.64
N GLU A 38 -11.10 8.00 9.61
CA GLU A 38 -9.66 8.22 9.71
C GLU A 38 -8.85 7.47 8.65
N GLN A 39 -9.30 6.29 8.23
CA GLN A 39 -8.52 5.39 7.41
C GLN A 39 -8.99 5.33 5.94
N VAL A 40 -10.22 5.74 5.62
CA VAL A 40 -10.83 5.55 4.30
C VAL A 40 -10.01 6.18 3.17
N GLY A 41 -9.49 7.38 3.36
CA GLY A 41 -8.69 8.07 2.33
C GLY A 41 -7.39 7.32 2.01
N ARG A 42 -6.72 6.76 3.03
CA ARG A 42 -5.48 5.98 2.85
C ARG A 42 -5.76 4.65 2.17
N VAL A 43 -6.83 3.96 2.57
CA VAL A 43 -7.25 2.70 1.95
C VAL A 43 -7.67 2.92 0.50
N TYR A 44 -8.45 3.96 0.21
CA TYR A 44 -8.83 4.32 -1.15
C TYR A 44 -7.62 4.63 -2.02
N GLY A 45 -6.67 5.45 -1.52
CA GLY A 45 -5.45 5.77 -2.24
C GLY A 45 -4.60 4.52 -2.58
N LEU A 46 -4.55 3.54 -1.67
CA LEU A 46 -3.90 2.25 -1.94
C LEU A 46 -4.66 1.47 -3.02
N CYS A 47 -5.97 1.31 -2.88
CA CYS A 47 -6.81 0.62 -3.85
C CYS A 47 -6.70 1.25 -5.25
N LEU A 48 -6.72 2.60 -5.34
CA LEU A 48 -6.62 3.32 -6.60
C LEU A 48 -5.28 3.04 -7.29
N ARG A 49 -4.16 3.11 -6.57
CA ARG A 49 -2.83 2.81 -7.13
C ARG A 49 -2.67 1.36 -7.57
N MET A 50 -3.34 0.43 -6.89
CA MET A 50 -3.30 -0.99 -7.27
C MET A 50 -4.21 -1.31 -8.46
N THR A 51 -5.38 -0.67 -8.56
CA THR A 51 -6.38 -0.99 -9.59
C THR A 51 -6.29 -0.11 -10.82
N ARG A 52 -5.83 1.13 -10.70
CA ARG A 52 -5.83 2.19 -11.74
C ARG A 52 -7.23 2.51 -12.29
N ASP A 53 -8.24 2.20 -11.54
CA ASP A 53 -9.64 2.40 -11.89
C ASP A 53 -10.37 2.93 -10.67
N ALA A 54 -10.94 4.12 -10.77
CA ALA A 54 -11.58 4.80 -9.65
C ALA A 54 -12.80 4.02 -9.13
N GLN A 55 -13.62 3.47 -10.05
CA GLN A 55 -14.79 2.71 -9.67
C GLN A 55 -14.40 1.42 -8.97
N LEU A 56 -13.41 0.70 -9.50
CA LEU A 56 -12.89 -0.52 -8.90
C LEU A 56 -12.21 -0.23 -7.55
N ALA A 57 -11.55 0.91 -7.41
CA ALA A 57 -10.94 1.35 -6.14
C ALA A 57 -12.00 1.65 -5.08
N GLU A 58 -13.10 2.29 -5.43
CA GLU A 58 -14.24 2.51 -4.53
C GLU A 58 -14.82 1.18 -4.05
N ASP A 59 -15.07 0.25 -4.96
CA ASP A 59 -15.55 -1.09 -4.65
C ASP A 59 -14.57 -1.88 -3.76
N CYS A 60 -13.26 -1.80 -4.03
CA CYS A 60 -12.22 -2.42 -3.21
C CYS A 60 -12.19 -1.81 -1.81
N THR A 61 -12.34 -0.49 -1.71
CA THR A 61 -12.38 0.23 -0.43
C THR A 61 -13.58 -0.22 0.39
N GLN A 62 -14.75 -0.26 -0.19
CA GLN A 62 -15.98 -0.72 0.47
C GLN A 62 -15.83 -2.15 0.98
N ASP A 63 -15.40 -3.07 0.12
CA ASP A 63 -15.20 -4.48 0.48
C ASP A 63 -14.14 -4.65 1.58
N THR A 64 -13.09 -3.81 1.56
CA THR A 64 -12.06 -3.79 2.60
C THR A 64 -12.67 -3.49 3.97
N PHE A 65 -13.49 -2.46 4.08
CA PHE A 65 -14.11 -2.11 5.37
C PHE A 65 -15.21 -3.07 5.80
N ILE A 66 -15.94 -3.68 4.87
CA ILE A 66 -16.89 -4.77 5.18
C ILE A 66 -16.13 -5.97 5.77
N ASN A 67 -15.03 -6.38 5.13
CA ASN A 67 -14.19 -7.48 5.61
C ASN A 67 -13.50 -7.13 6.93
N ALA A 68 -13.03 -5.90 7.09
CA ALA A 68 -12.46 -5.40 8.33
C ALA A 68 -13.49 -5.47 9.47
N TRP A 69 -14.71 -5.00 9.28
CA TRP A 69 -15.76 -5.10 10.28
C TRP A 69 -16.01 -6.54 10.74
N ARG A 70 -16.12 -7.46 9.77
CA ARG A 70 -16.35 -8.89 10.04
C ARG A 70 -15.20 -9.56 10.80
N ALA A 71 -13.96 -9.14 10.52
CA ALA A 71 -12.75 -9.72 11.09
C ALA A 71 -12.23 -8.99 12.34
N LEU A 72 -12.78 -7.81 12.67
CA LEU A 72 -12.24 -6.92 13.69
C LEU A 72 -12.19 -7.58 15.09
N ALA A 73 -13.16 -8.42 15.43
CA ALA A 73 -13.16 -9.15 16.71
C ALA A 73 -11.92 -10.05 16.89
N LYS A 74 -11.31 -10.51 15.78
CA LYS A 74 -10.11 -11.36 15.75
C LYS A 74 -8.81 -10.55 15.54
N PHE A 75 -8.89 -9.24 15.45
CA PHE A 75 -7.69 -8.39 15.28
C PHE A 75 -6.89 -8.37 16.59
N GLU A 76 -5.69 -8.97 16.57
CA GLU A 76 -4.86 -9.20 17.78
C GLU A 76 -3.90 -8.04 18.09
N THR A 77 -3.99 -6.91 17.41
CA THR A 77 -3.10 -5.72 17.62
C THR A 77 -1.59 -6.01 17.50
N ARG A 78 -1.20 -7.08 16.80
CA ARG A 78 0.20 -7.40 16.51
C ARG A 78 0.83 -6.45 15.48
N SER A 79 0.02 -5.69 14.78
CA SER A 79 0.40 -4.63 13.84
C SER A 79 -0.50 -3.43 14.05
N SER A 80 -0.14 -2.27 13.48
CA SER A 80 -1.04 -1.12 13.48
C SER A 80 -2.35 -1.45 12.75
N LEU A 81 -3.43 -0.75 13.08
CA LEU A 81 -4.71 -0.87 12.39
C LEU A 81 -4.54 -0.58 10.87
N ALA A 82 -3.74 0.44 10.54
CA ALA A 82 -3.45 0.80 9.15
C ALA A 82 -2.81 -0.37 8.39
N THR A 83 -1.76 -1.00 8.96
CA THR A 83 -1.11 -2.17 8.34
C THR A 83 -2.08 -3.33 8.12
N TRP A 84 -2.95 -3.59 9.10
CA TRP A 84 -3.94 -4.64 8.99
C TRP A 84 -4.99 -4.33 7.91
N LEU A 85 -5.49 -3.09 7.84
CA LEU A 85 -6.40 -2.65 6.79
C LEU A 85 -5.75 -2.70 5.40
N HIS A 86 -4.48 -2.30 5.27
CA HIS A 86 -3.75 -2.38 4.01
C HIS A 86 -3.61 -3.82 3.53
N ARG A 87 -3.36 -4.80 4.41
CA ARG A 87 -3.35 -6.22 4.03
C ARG A 87 -4.69 -6.69 3.46
N ILE A 88 -5.80 -6.26 4.07
CA ILE A 88 -7.14 -6.56 3.56
C ILE A 88 -7.34 -5.91 2.20
N ALA A 89 -6.97 -4.63 2.05
CA ALA A 89 -7.12 -3.86 0.81
C ALA A 89 -6.31 -4.46 -0.34
N VAL A 90 -5.05 -4.85 -0.09
CA VAL A 90 -4.19 -5.54 -1.08
C VAL A 90 -4.86 -6.84 -1.55
N ASN A 91 -5.30 -7.69 -0.61
CA ASN A 91 -5.95 -8.95 -0.93
C ASN A 91 -7.24 -8.75 -1.76
N VAL A 92 -8.07 -7.77 -1.40
CA VAL A 92 -9.30 -7.42 -2.13
C VAL A 92 -8.95 -6.93 -3.53
N SER A 93 -8.01 -6.01 -3.67
CA SER A 93 -7.60 -5.44 -4.96
C SER A 93 -7.02 -6.50 -5.90
N LEU A 94 -6.14 -7.37 -5.39
CA LEU A 94 -5.59 -8.48 -6.16
C LEU A 94 -6.66 -9.48 -6.59
N ALA A 95 -7.62 -9.79 -5.72
CA ALA A 95 -8.71 -10.71 -6.05
C ALA A 95 -9.65 -10.14 -7.11
N LYS A 96 -9.99 -8.86 -7.04
CA LYS A 96 -10.85 -8.20 -8.04
C LYS A 96 -10.12 -8.06 -9.38
N ARG A 97 -8.86 -7.64 -9.38
CA ARG A 97 -8.06 -7.51 -10.60
C ARG A 97 -7.92 -8.85 -11.34
N ARG A 98 -7.64 -9.96 -10.61
CA ARG A 98 -7.60 -11.31 -11.22
C ARG A 98 -8.91 -11.75 -11.88
N ARG A 99 -10.05 -11.24 -11.44
CA ARG A 99 -11.35 -11.52 -12.05
C ARG A 99 -11.62 -10.69 -13.30
N SER A 100 -11.00 -9.51 -13.39
CA SER A 100 -11.19 -8.55 -14.49
C SER A 100 -10.19 -8.73 -15.63
N THR A 101 -9.07 -9.40 -15.41
CA THR A 101 -8.01 -9.59 -16.42
C THR A 101 -7.61 -11.07 -16.50
N PRO A 102 -7.56 -11.68 -17.69
CA PRO A 102 -6.92 -13.00 -17.88
C PRO A 102 -5.46 -12.94 -17.45
N VAL A 103 -5.00 -13.94 -16.70
CA VAL A 103 -3.64 -14.01 -16.17
C VAL A 103 -2.64 -14.18 -17.33
N GLU A 104 -1.84 -13.15 -17.63
CA GLU A 104 -0.60 -13.36 -18.36
C GLU A 104 0.49 -13.85 -17.38
N PRO A 105 1.22 -14.95 -17.73
CA PRO A 105 2.34 -15.42 -16.91
C PRO A 105 3.44 -14.34 -16.86
N LEU A 106 3.94 -14.04 -15.66
CA LEU A 106 5.06 -13.12 -15.48
C LEU A 106 6.33 -13.76 -16.08
N PRO A 107 7.10 -13.03 -16.91
CA PRO A 107 8.44 -13.46 -17.30
C PRO A 107 9.33 -13.49 -16.05
N GLU A 108 9.97 -14.61 -15.79
CA GLU A 108 11.04 -14.72 -14.80
C GLU A 108 12.31 -14.08 -15.40
N GLU A 109 12.63 -12.86 -15.02
CA GLU A 109 13.94 -12.27 -15.27
C GLU A 109 14.74 -12.30 -13.98
N GLU A 110 15.78 -13.15 -13.96
CA GLU A 110 16.84 -13.12 -12.97
C GLU A 110 17.78 -11.96 -13.30
N ASP A 111 17.77 -10.90 -12.47
CA ASP A 111 18.86 -9.94 -12.49
C ASP A 111 19.16 -9.37 -11.11
N GLY A 112 20.47 -9.23 -10.88
CA GLY A 112 21.09 -8.96 -9.59
C GLY A 112 20.64 -7.66 -8.91
N VAL A 113 20.50 -7.75 -7.61
CA VAL A 113 20.09 -6.68 -6.72
C VAL A 113 21.23 -5.68 -6.54
N VAL A 114 21.10 -4.48 -7.09
CA VAL A 114 21.89 -3.33 -6.68
C VAL A 114 20.95 -2.35 -5.97
N ALA A 115 21.19 -2.16 -4.67
CA ALA A 115 20.48 -1.17 -3.87
C ALA A 115 21.06 0.21 -4.21
N ALA A 116 20.34 0.99 -5.02
CA ALA A 116 20.65 2.41 -5.21
C ALA A 116 19.61 3.26 -4.47
N GLU A 117 20.10 4.14 -3.60
CA GLU A 117 19.29 5.18 -2.97
C GLU A 117 18.81 6.19 -4.02
N TRP A 118 17.55 6.63 -3.86
CA TRP A 118 16.93 7.56 -4.79
C TRP A 118 17.19 9.00 -4.37
N ALA A 119 17.88 9.75 -5.23
CA ALA A 119 17.78 11.20 -5.27
C ALA A 119 17.27 11.59 -6.66
N LEU A 120 16.17 12.30 -6.77
CA LEU A 120 15.71 12.94 -7.98
C LEU A 120 16.40 14.31 -8.04
N GLU A 121 17.38 14.46 -8.91
CA GLU A 121 18.10 15.73 -9.10
C GLU A 121 17.37 16.69 -10.05
N THR A 122 16.32 16.20 -10.75
CA THR A 122 15.54 17.00 -11.70
C THR A 122 14.14 17.25 -11.14
N PRO A 123 13.60 18.48 -11.22
CA PRO A 123 12.21 18.76 -10.86
C PRO A 123 11.28 18.03 -11.85
N VAL A 124 10.69 16.93 -11.40
CA VAL A 124 9.65 16.21 -12.15
C VAL A 124 8.30 16.58 -11.54
N GLU A 125 7.34 16.93 -12.39
CA GLU A 125 6.00 17.25 -11.90
C GLU A 125 5.34 16.01 -11.30
N VAL A 126 4.58 16.19 -10.20
CA VAL A 126 3.91 15.08 -9.49
C VAL A 126 3.01 14.26 -10.42
N GLN A 127 2.37 14.92 -11.39
CA GLN A 127 1.53 14.26 -12.41
C GLN A 127 2.32 13.35 -13.35
N GLU A 128 3.54 13.72 -13.70
CA GLU A 128 4.42 12.88 -14.54
C GLU A 128 4.86 11.63 -13.79
N ILE A 129 5.17 11.75 -12.49
CA ILE A 129 5.51 10.60 -11.65
C ILE A 129 4.30 9.66 -11.51
N GLU A 130 3.12 10.19 -11.23
CA GLU A 130 1.90 9.37 -11.12
C GLU A 130 1.59 8.65 -12.43
N SER A 131 1.67 9.35 -13.57
CA SER A 131 1.47 8.75 -14.90
C SER A 131 2.51 7.66 -15.21
N ALA A 132 3.77 7.89 -14.82
CA ALA A 132 4.83 6.91 -15.00
C ALA A 132 4.60 5.64 -14.16
N ILE A 133 4.12 5.81 -12.92
CA ILE A 133 3.76 4.70 -12.02
C ILE A 133 2.58 3.91 -12.58
N ASP A 134 1.55 4.60 -13.08
CA ASP A 134 0.36 3.96 -13.65
C ASP A 134 0.68 3.11 -14.88
N GLY A 135 1.70 3.49 -15.63
CA GLY A 135 2.16 2.73 -16.78
C GLY A 135 3.01 1.50 -16.44
N LEU A 136 3.39 1.25 -15.19
CA LEU A 136 4.17 0.08 -14.81
C LEU A 136 3.38 -1.23 -14.96
N PRO A 137 4.06 -2.35 -15.25
CA PRO A 137 3.46 -3.67 -15.10
C PRO A 137 2.94 -3.88 -13.67
N ASP A 138 1.84 -4.62 -13.54
CA ASP A 138 1.12 -4.76 -12.27
C ASP A 138 2.00 -5.17 -11.08
N GLY A 139 2.79 -6.24 -11.23
CA GLY A 139 3.66 -6.71 -10.13
C GLY A 139 4.74 -5.69 -9.74
N ALA A 140 5.33 -5.00 -10.73
CA ALA A 140 6.33 -3.96 -10.50
C ALA A 140 5.72 -2.74 -9.78
N ARG A 141 4.52 -2.33 -10.20
CA ARG A 141 3.76 -1.24 -9.58
C ARG A 141 3.37 -1.59 -8.14
N ASP A 142 2.81 -2.78 -7.91
CA ASP A 142 2.38 -3.21 -6.58
C ASP A 142 3.55 -3.24 -5.59
N ALA A 143 4.71 -3.78 -5.99
CA ALA A 143 5.91 -3.79 -5.17
C ALA A 143 6.41 -2.36 -4.88
N LEU A 144 6.42 -1.48 -5.88
CA LEU A 144 6.81 -0.08 -5.74
C LEU A 144 5.86 0.68 -4.80
N VAL A 145 4.56 0.54 -4.99
CA VAL A 145 3.54 1.19 -4.15
C VAL A 145 3.72 0.79 -2.70
N LEU A 146 3.77 -0.50 -2.41
CA LEU A 146 3.90 -0.95 -1.01
C LEU A 146 5.22 -0.55 -0.38
N HIS A 147 6.33 -0.70 -1.11
CA HIS A 147 7.65 -0.42 -0.54
C HIS A 147 7.98 1.07 -0.50
N ALA A 148 7.86 1.79 -1.63
CA ALA A 148 8.31 3.17 -1.73
C ALA A 148 7.27 4.20 -1.23
N LEU A 149 5.97 3.97 -1.45
CA LEU A 149 4.94 4.93 -1.06
C LEU A 149 4.35 4.65 0.34
N TYR A 150 4.25 3.37 0.73
CA TYR A 150 3.70 2.99 2.03
C TYR A 150 4.74 2.56 3.06
N GLY A 151 6.04 2.49 2.69
CA GLY A 151 7.15 2.28 3.60
C GLY A 151 7.29 0.84 4.13
N TYR A 152 6.65 -0.16 3.50
CA TYR A 152 6.80 -1.55 3.90
C TYR A 152 8.18 -2.10 3.52
N SER A 153 8.78 -2.92 4.38
CA SER A 153 9.96 -3.69 4.03
C SER A 153 9.68 -4.66 2.87
N HIS A 154 10.72 -5.13 2.19
CA HIS A 154 10.57 -6.12 1.10
C HIS A 154 9.82 -7.38 1.56
N GLY A 155 10.12 -7.86 2.77
CA GLY A 155 9.46 -9.03 3.36
C GLY A 155 7.97 -8.79 3.63
N GLU A 156 7.62 -7.62 4.19
CA GLU A 156 6.22 -7.25 4.43
C GLU A 156 5.43 -7.08 3.14
N ALA A 157 5.99 -6.36 2.16
CA ALA A 157 5.38 -6.18 0.85
C ALA A 157 5.19 -7.54 0.13
N ALA A 158 6.21 -8.41 0.13
CA ALA A 158 6.14 -9.75 -0.43
C ALA A 158 5.04 -10.59 0.23
N HIS A 159 4.96 -10.55 1.57
CA HIS A 159 3.90 -11.25 2.31
C HIS A 159 2.49 -10.72 1.95
N MET A 160 2.32 -9.41 1.80
CA MET A 160 1.05 -8.81 1.39
C MET A 160 0.66 -9.21 -0.03
N LEU A 161 1.63 -9.29 -0.95
CA LEU A 161 1.41 -9.64 -2.36
C LEU A 161 1.29 -11.16 -2.58
N GLY A 162 1.64 -11.99 -1.60
CA GLY A 162 1.65 -13.44 -1.70
C GLY A 162 2.75 -13.97 -2.63
N ILE A 163 3.90 -13.31 -2.69
CA ILE A 163 5.08 -13.66 -3.51
C ILE A 163 6.31 -13.88 -2.63
N ALA A 164 7.37 -14.46 -3.20
CA ALA A 164 8.66 -14.56 -2.51
C ALA A 164 9.32 -13.18 -2.35
N GLU A 165 10.12 -12.97 -1.29
CA GLU A 165 10.83 -11.71 -1.06
C GLU A 165 11.78 -11.38 -2.21
N GLY A 166 12.48 -12.39 -2.76
CA GLY A 166 13.32 -12.23 -3.94
C GLY A 166 12.55 -11.71 -5.15
N THR A 167 11.35 -12.25 -5.40
CA THR A 167 10.45 -11.75 -6.46
C THR A 167 10.02 -10.31 -6.21
N CYS A 168 9.72 -9.94 -4.96
CA CYS A 168 9.38 -8.55 -4.62
C CYS A 168 10.55 -7.59 -4.91
N LYS A 169 11.79 -7.97 -4.55
CA LYS A 169 12.99 -7.21 -4.87
C LYS A 169 13.21 -7.05 -6.37
N ALA A 170 13.04 -8.12 -7.15
CA ALA A 170 13.14 -8.09 -8.61
C ALA A 170 12.08 -7.17 -9.24
N GLN A 171 10.83 -7.27 -8.82
CA GLN A 171 9.75 -6.39 -9.27
C GLN A 171 10.01 -4.91 -8.93
N LEU A 172 10.54 -4.63 -7.75
CA LEU A 172 10.92 -3.27 -7.36
C LEU A 172 12.08 -2.73 -8.21
N HIS A 173 13.08 -3.56 -8.49
CA HIS A 173 14.17 -3.20 -9.38
C HIS A 173 13.65 -2.88 -10.79
N ARG A 174 12.79 -3.74 -11.34
CA ARG A 174 12.12 -3.53 -12.63
C ARG A 174 11.32 -2.23 -12.64
N ALA A 175 10.54 -1.96 -11.58
CA ALA A 175 9.79 -0.71 -11.47
C ALA A 175 10.70 0.52 -11.55
N ARG A 176 11.79 0.50 -10.79
CA ARG A 176 12.77 1.60 -10.78
C ARG A 176 13.45 1.81 -12.13
N LYS A 177 13.81 0.74 -12.84
CA LYS A 177 14.37 0.80 -14.18
C LYS A 177 13.40 1.47 -15.15
N LEU A 178 12.15 0.99 -15.20
CA LEU A 178 11.13 1.53 -16.10
C LEU A 178 10.75 2.99 -15.78
N LEU A 179 10.73 3.37 -14.50
CA LEU A 179 10.49 4.77 -14.12
C LEU A 179 11.62 5.69 -14.59
N ARG A 180 12.88 5.28 -14.43
CA ARG A 180 14.02 6.06 -14.92
C ARG A 180 13.95 6.28 -16.43
N GLU A 181 13.69 5.21 -17.18
CA GLU A 181 13.54 5.29 -18.65
C GLU A 181 12.41 6.24 -19.07
N ARG A 182 11.27 6.22 -18.36
CA ARG A 182 10.11 7.07 -18.69
C ARG A 182 10.29 8.53 -18.30
N LEU A 183 10.93 8.77 -17.16
CA LEU A 183 11.15 10.13 -16.64
C LEU A 183 12.42 10.79 -17.20
N GLY A 184 13.17 10.10 -18.06
CA GLY A 184 14.40 10.63 -18.65
C GLY A 184 15.50 10.93 -17.64
N VAL A 185 15.47 10.27 -16.45
CA VAL A 185 16.46 10.50 -15.39
C VAL A 185 17.69 9.63 -15.66
N GLU A 186 18.75 10.24 -16.16
CA GLU A 186 20.05 9.59 -16.29
C GLU A 186 20.71 9.50 -14.91
N VAL A 187 21.18 8.31 -14.56
CA VAL A 187 22.03 8.10 -13.36
C VAL A 187 23.46 8.32 -13.80
N ASN A 188 24.04 9.37 -13.28
CA ASN A 188 25.48 9.64 -13.41
C ASN A 188 26.29 8.77 -12.45
#